data_1cc6de657fc59a3f39539bbac6ef074b
#
_entry.id   1cc6de657fc59a3f39539bbac6ef074b
#
_cell.length_a   1.000
_cell.length_b   1.000
_cell.length_c   1.000
_cell.angle_alpha   90.00
_cell.angle_beta   90.00
_cell.angle_gamma   90.00
#
_symmetry.space_group_name_H-M   'P 1'
#
loop_
_entity.id
_entity.type
_entity.pdbx_description
1 polymer ?
#
loop_
_entity_poly.entity_id
_entity_poly.type
_entity_poly.pdbx_seq_one_letter_code
_entity_poly.pdbx_strand_id
1 'polypeptide(L)'
;MSLRIPFFKAHRKTRAPIYLLGLCGCLVALGACGGGASSGSPVVSTTPIVNPSQNTPPLPGAGIPANWKLVWADEFDQAGLPNATKWMFDTERNKAGWYNNERQYYSKDRLENAQVKNGVLTITARKEQLSNEPDYGGQAYTSARLLTRGKVSWTYGYFEIRAKLPCGLGTWPAIWTLGSKGVWPDDGEIDIMEHVGKNKGKILGSAYTAFYNWPSGTGNTKETVVSDACDSFHTYQLFWDQEQIAIGVDNKYYFQFVNPKTGDYKKWPFDQPQYLILNLAIGGDLGGAVDESIFPSQFEIDYVRVYQK
;
A
#
# COMPACT_ATOMS: atom_id res chain seq x y z
N MET A 1 -24.94 2.09 -32.44
CA MET A 1 -24.36 3.43 -32.26
C MET A 1 -23.04 3.22 -31.49
N SER A 2 -21.92 3.18 -32.23
CA SER A 2 -20.62 2.71 -31.74
C SER A 2 -19.77 3.92 -31.33
N LEU A 3 -19.44 4.08 -30.06
CA LEU A 3 -18.52 5.10 -29.60
C LEU A 3 -17.10 4.52 -29.64
N ARG A 4 -16.27 5.09 -30.49
CA ARG A 4 -14.83 4.86 -30.56
C ARG A 4 -14.12 5.75 -29.54
N ILE A 5 -13.32 5.14 -28.66
CA ILE A 5 -12.39 5.84 -27.74
C ILE A 5 -11.03 5.90 -28.44
N PRO A 6 -10.33 7.04 -28.47
CA PRO A 6 -9.05 7.18 -29.15
C PRO A 6 -7.88 6.63 -28.33
N PHE A 7 -7.03 5.85 -29.01
CA PHE A 7 -5.75 5.37 -28.52
C PHE A 7 -4.71 6.51 -28.41
N PHE A 8 -4.16 6.70 -27.24
CA PHE A 8 -2.95 7.53 -27.08
C PHE A 8 -1.71 6.68 -27.35
N LYS A 9 -0.96 7.05 -28.39
CA LYS A 9 0.38 6.52 -28.69
C LYS A 9 1.40 7.13 -27.75
N ALA A 10 2.13 6.30 -26.99
CA ALA A 10 3.29 6.71 -26.21
C ALA A 10 4.49 6.97 -27.14
N HIS A 11 5.03 8.19 -27.08
CA HIS A 11 6.28 8.55 -27.74
C HIS A 11 7.47 8.11 -26.88
N ARG A 12 8.27 7.20 -27.42
CA ARG A 12 9.62 6.88 -26.91
C ARG A 12 10.53 8.11 -27.13
N LYS A 13 11.04 8.68 -26.06
CA LYS A 13 12.19 9.61 -26.12
C LYS A 13 13.47 8.82 -25.84
N THR A 14 14.32 8.75 -26.85
CA THR A 14 15.69 8.27 -26.79
C THR A 14 16.56 9.22 -25.97
N ARG A 15 17.29 8.68 -24.99
CA ARG A 15 18.32 9.40 -24.23
C ARG A 15 19.66 9.29 -24.96
N ALA A 16 20.31 10.43 -25.23
CA ALA A 16 21.72 10.52 -25.61
C ALA A 16 22.60 10.67 -24.33
N PRO A 17 23.83 10.15 -24.33
CA PRO A 17 24.71 10.23 -23.17
C PRO A 17 25.45 11.56 -23.14
N ILE A 18 25.55 12.16 -21.95
CA ILE A 18 26.42 13.33 -21.69
C ILE A 18 27.70 12.81 -21.05
N TYR A 19 28.82 13.11 -21.75
CA TYR A 19 30.17 12.87 -21.27
C TYR A 19 30.61 13.95 -20.29
N LEU A 20 31.32 13.53 -19.25
CA LEU A 20 32.00 14.29 -18.22
C LEU A 20 33.41 14.67 -18.67
N LEU A 21 33.80 15.92 -18.50
CA LEU A 21 35.19 16.44 -18.45
C LEU A 21 35.07 17.83 -17.83
N GLY A 22 35.72 18.27 -16.81
CA GLY A 22 37.02 17.98 -16.25
C GLY A 22 37.74 19.31 -16.02
N LEU A 23 38.23 19.44 -14.78
CA LEU A 23 39.40 20.23 -14.36
C LEU A 23 39.40 21.78 -14.21
N CYS A 24 39.57 22.19 -12.96
CA CYS A 24 40.73 22.95 -12.41
C CYS A 24 40.85 24.44 -12.68
N GLY A 25 41.07 25.19 -11.60
CA GLY A 25 41.74 26.49 -11.62
C GLY A 25 41.52 27.35 -10.39
N CYS A 26 42.42 27.20 -9.40
CA CYS A 26 42.60 28.17 -8.32
C CYS A 26 43.09 29.50 -8.86
N LEU A 27 42.64 30.61 -8.28
CA LEU A 27 43.54 31.79 -8.11
C LEU A 27 43.03 32.67 -6.95
N VAL A 28 43.93 32.88 -6.03
CA VAL A 28 43.88 33.83 -4.90
C VAL A 28 44.25 35.21 -5.40
N ALA A 29 43.53 36.24 -4.98
CA ALA A 29 44.03 37.60 -5.00
C ALA A 29 43.53 38.36 -3.76
N LEU A 30 44.47 38.72 -2.93
CA LEU A 30 44.37 39.66 -1.83
C LEU A 30 44.35 41.09 -2.38
N GLY A 31 43.49 41.93 -1.81
CA GLY A 31 43.54 43.38 -2.02
C GLY A 31 42.83 44.09 -0.87
N ALA A 32 43.63 44.77 -0.06
CA ALA A 32 43.17 45.53 1.11
C ALA A 32 42.90 47.01 0.74
N CYS A 33 42.18 47.67 1.64
CA CYS A 33 42.14 49.08 2.02
C CYS A 33 40.84 49.85 1.74
N GLY A 34 40.20 50.24 2.83
CA GLY A 34 39.98 51.63 3.14
C GLY A 34 38.56 52.11 3.34
N GLY A 35 38.15 52.28 4.59
CA GLY A 35 37.51 53.49 5.11
C GLY A 35 36.01 53.71 4.94
N GLY A 36 35.33 53.89 6.07
CA GLY A 36 34.07 54.63 6.11
C GLY A 36 32.99 53.99 7.03
N ALA A 37 32.97 54.38 8.30
CA ALA A 37 31.95 54.01 9.24
C ALA A 37 30.63 54.75 8.95
N SER A 38 29.55 53.98 8.87
CA SER A 38 28.19 54.50 9.06
C SER A 38 27.39 53.45 9.79
N SER A 39 27.05 53.75 11.05
CA SER A 39 26.28 52.94 11.95
C SER A 39 24.79 52.90 11.55
N GLY A 40 24.40 51.86 10.85
CA GLY A 40 23.02 51.49 10.62
C GLY A 40 22.83 50.07 11.15
N SER A 41 22.21 49.91 12.31
CA SER A 41 21.82 48.59 12.81
C SER A 41 20.82 47.95 11.86
N PRO A 42 21.09 46.72 11.37
CA PRO A 42 20.08 45.99 10.60
C PRO A 42 18.92 45.61 11.53
N VAL A 43 17.73 46.09 11.20
CA VAL A 43 16.49 45.58 11.74
C VAL A 43 16.37 44.10 11.28
N VAL A 44 16.72 43.19 12.15
CA VAL A 44 16.48 41.77 11.92
C VAL A 44 14.96 41.55 12.02
N SER A 45 14.33 41.47 10.86
CA SER A 45 12.93 40.98 10.77
C SER A 45 12.93 39.53 11.18
N THR A 46 12.60 39.27 12.43
CA THR A 46 12.34 37.93 12.93
C THR A 46 10.96 37.49 12.43
N THR A 47 10.88 36.97 11.22
CA THR A 47 9.76 36.09 10.86
C THR A 47 9.80 34.92 11.84
N PRO A 48 8.69 34.62 12.54
CA PRO A 48 8.66 33.47 13.43
C PRO A 48 8.96 32.22 12.63
N ILE A 49 10.00 31.49 13.00
CA ILE A 49 10.22 30.13 12.54
C ILE A 49 9.05 29.32 13.08
N VAL A 50 8.05 29.07 12.24
CA VAL A 50 6.97 28.16 12.56
C VAL A 50 7.61 26.77 12.70
N ASN A 51 7.77 26.34 13.94
CA ASN A 51 8.31 25.05 14.28
C ASN A 51 7.28 23.99 13.82
N PRO A 52 7.56 23.15 12.80
CA PRO A 52 6.57 22.22 12.26
C PRO A 52 6.17 21.11 13.24
N SER A 53 6.76 21.04 14.42
CA SER A 53 6.51 19.99 15.42
C SER A 53 5.32 20.22 16.35
N GLN A 54 4.63 21.36 16.29
CA GLN A 54 3.58 21.69 17.28
C GLN A 54 2.16 21.26 16.90
N ASN A 55 1.92 20.69 15.70
CA ASN A 55 0.57 20.32 15.23
C ASN A 55 0.43 18.84 14.80
N THR A 56 1.39 17.99 15.08
CA THR A 56 1.23 16.55 14.80
C THR A 56 0.32 15.94 15.88
N PRO A 57 -0.84 15.37 15.52
CA PRO A 57 -1.69 14.70 16.50
C PRO A 57 -0.92 13.55 17.13
N PRO A 58 -1.16 13.21 18.40
CA PRO A 58 -0.53 12.06 19.03
C PRO A 58 -0.93 10.78 18.27
N LEU A 59 -0.07 9.78 18.26
CA LEU A 59 -0.44 8.45 17.82
C LEU A 59 -1.63 7.94 18.65
N PRO A 60 -2.55 7.17 18.04
CA PRO A 60 -3.67 6.58 18.76
C PRO A 60 -3.19 5.70 19.91
N GLY A 61 -4.01 5.55 20.95
CA GLY A 61 -3.78 4.54 21.98
C GLY A 61 -3.81 3.12 21.38
N ALA A 62 -3.21 2.18 22.10
CA ALA A 62 -3.23 0.78 21.70
C ALA A 62 -4.67 0.22 21.68
N GLY A 63 -4.97 -0.58 20.67
CA GLY A 63 -6.25 -1.28 20.52
C GLY A 63 -7.39 -0.42 19.98
N ILE A 64 -8.60 -0.95 20.14
CA ILE A 64 -9.83 -0.31 19.63
C ILE A 64 -10.07 1.00 20.38
N PRO A 65 -10.26 2.13 19.67
CA PRO A 65 -10.51 3.41 20.33
C PRO A 65 -11.78 3.37 21.20
N ALA A 66 -11.74 4.07 22.34
CA ALA A 66 -12.88 4.16 23.23
C ALA A 66 -14.13 4.70 22.49
N ASN A 67 -15.29 4.08 22.73
CA ASN A 67 -16.58 4.39 22.12
C ASN A 67 -16.72 4.06 20.62
N TRP A 68 -15.74 3.41 20.01
CA TRP A 68 -15.90 2.86 18.65
C TRP A 68 -16.59 1.50 18.72
N LYS A 69 -17.50 1.25 17.78
CA LYS A 69 -18.31 0.03 17.71
C LYS A 69 -17.96 -0.79 16.49
N LEU A 70 -18.02 -2.10 16.62
CA LEU A 70 -17.93 -3.01 15.48
C LEU A 70 -19.08 -2.74 14.52
N VAL A 71 -18.74 -2.32 13.29
CA VAL A 71 -19.71 -2.01 12.22
C VAL A 71 -19.72 -3.04 11.12
N TRP A 72 -18.63 -3.80 10.98
CA TRP A 72 -18.50 -4.88 10.02
C TRP A 72 -17.43 -5.88 10.44
N ALA A 73 -17.68 -7.15 10.17
CA ALA A 73 -16.69 -8.21 10.39
C ALA A 73 -16.86 -9.35 9.40
N ASP A 74 -15.77 -10.07 9.17
CA ASP A 74 -15.78 -11.44 8.67
C ASP A 74 -14.87 -12.28 9.56
N GLU A 75 -15.49 -13.23 10.28
CA GLU A 75 -14.84 -14.19 11.17
C GLU A 75 -14.55 -15.52 10.45
N PHE A 76 -14.87 -15.58 9.16
CA PHE A 76 -14.67 -16.74 8.30
C PHE A 76 -15.27 -18.05 8.85
N ASP A 77 -16.45 -17.96 9.49
CA ASP A 77 -17.13 -19.10 10.12
C ASP A 77 -17.74 -20.09 9.14
N GLN A 78 -18.04 -19.65 7.91
CA GLN A 78 -18.70 -20.48 6.89
C GLN A 78 -17.67 -21.15 5.99
N ALA A 79 -17.50 -22.46 6.13
CA ALA A 79 -16.59 -23.22 5.27
C ALA A 79 -17.00 -23.17 3.79
N GLY A 80 -16.01 -23.13 2.90
CA GLY A 80 -16.19 -23.10 1.46
C GLY A 80 -15.51 -21.91 0.80
N LEU A 81 -16.15 -21.31 -0.18
CA LEU A 81 -15.67 -20.05 -0.79
C LEU A 81 -15.91 -18.86 0.17
N PRO A 82 -15.11 -17.78 0.05
CA PRO A 82 -15.39 -16.54 0.75
C PRO A 82 -16.82 -16.05 0.49
N ASN A 83 -17.45 -15.49 1.53
CA ASN A 83 -18.85 -15.08 1.48
C ASN A 83 -19.07 -14.00 0.40
N ALA A 84 -19.82 -14.34 -0.67
CA ALA A 84 -20.07 -13.48 -1.80
C ALA A 84 -20.89 -12.21 -1.47
N THR A 85 -21.51 -12.12 -0.30
CA THR A 85 -22.15 -10.88 0.17
C THR A 85 -21.15 -9.88 0.74
N LYS A 86 -19.96 -10.35 1.16
CA LYS A 86 -18.89 -9.55 1.74
C LYS A 86 -17.74 -9.31 0.75
N TRP A 87 -17.44 -10.29 -0.08
CA TRP A 87 -16.27 -10.30 -0.96
C TRP A 87 -16.65 -10.49 -2.42
N MET A 88 -15.85 -9.93 -3.31
CA MET A 88 -15.81 -10.26 -4.72
C MET A 88 -14.38 -10.65 -5.11
N PHE A 89 -14.25 -11.53 -6.09
CA PHE A 89 -12.96 -11.83 -6.72
C PHE A 89 -12.63 -10.77 -7.77
N ASP A 90 -11.37 -10.34 -7.80
CA ASP A 90 -10.87 -9.43 -8.82
C ASP A 90 -10.07 -10.20 -9.87
N THR A 91 -10.57 -10.23 -11.10
CA THR A 91 -9.93 -10.86 -12.25
C THR A 91 -9.70 -9.87 -13.40
N GLU A 92 -9.95 -8.58 -13.16
CA GLU A 92 -10.07 -7.56 -14.21
C GLU A 92 -8.80 -7.41 -15.07
N ARG A 93 -7.64 -7.80 -14.55
CA ARG A 93 -6.36 -7.60 -15.23
C ARG A 93 -5.71 -8.90 -15.71
N ASN A 94 -6.29 -10.07 -15.48
CA ASN A 94 -5.68 -11.35 -15.84
C ASN A 94 -5.15 -11.37 -17.27
N LYS A 95 -5.98 -11.01 -18.25
CA LYS A 95 -5.60 -11.04 -19.67
C LYS A 95 -4.56 -9.97 -20.04
N ALA A 96 -4.64 -8.81 -19.44
CA ALA A 96 -3.77 -7.68 -19.75
C ALA A 96 -2.44 -7.69 -18.97
N GLY A 97 -2.33 -8.53 -17.95
CA GLY A 97 -1.26 -8.52 -16.96
C GLY A 97 -1.57 -7.57 -15.79
N TRP A 98 -1.19 -8.00 -14.60
CA TRP A 98 -1.38 -7.22 -13.38
C TRP A 98 -0.34 -6.09 -13.29
N TYR A 99 -0.67 -5.09 -12.50
CA TYR A 99 0.23 -3.96 -12.23
C TYR A 99 1.53 -4.46 -11.58
N ASN A 100 2.55 -3.61 -11.52
CA ASN A 100 3.82 -3.90 -10.86
C ASN A 100 4.53 -5.17 -11.39
N ASN A 101 4.25 -5.57 -12.65
CA ASN A 101 4.80 -6.78 -13.27
C ASN A 101 4.52 -8.08 -12.48
N GLU A 102 3.42 -8.11 -11.71
CA GLU A 102 2.98 -9.29 -10.98
C GLU A 102 2.69 -10.45 -11.92
N ARG A 103 2.96 -11.69 -11.49
CA ARG A 103 3.08 -12.86 -12.39
C ARG A 103 1.97 -13.89 -12.24
N GLN A 104 1.06 -13.72 -11.28
CA GLN A 104 -0.06 -14.64 -11.05
C GLN A 104 -1.29 -14.31 -11.89
N TYR A 105 -2.08 -15.33 -12.14
CA TYR A 105 -3.48 -15.27 -12.51
C TYR A 105 -4.31 -15.24 -11.22
N TYR A 106 -5.16 -14.26 -11.01
CA TYR A 106 -6.10 -14.27 -9.89
C TYR A 106 -7.38 -15.00 -10.30
N SER A 107 -7.60 -16.17 -9.67
CA SER A 107 -8.75 -17.02 -9.96
C SER A 107 -10.02 -16.51 -9.27
N LYS A 108 -11.16 -16.92 -9.84
CA LYS A 108 -12.49 -16.65 -9.30
C LYS A 108 -13.18 -17.95 -8.92
N ASP A 109 -13.88 -17.93 -7.77
CA ASP A 109 -14.74 -19.05 -7.31
C ASP A 109 -14.04 -20.41 -7.26
N ARG A 110 -12.74 -20.42 -6.91
CA ARG A 110 -11.89 -21.60 -6.92
C ARG A 110 -11.32 -21.88 -5.52
N LEU A 111 -11.73 -23.00 -4.92
CA LEU A 111 -11.34 -23.42 -3.56
C LEU A 111 -9.82 -23.63 -3.42
N GLU A 112 -9.14 -24.01 -4.50
CA GLU A 112 -7.69 -24.20 -4.50
C GLU A 112 -6.90 -22.89 -4.30
N ASN A 113 -7.53 -21.73 -4.58
CA ASN A 113 -6.88 -20.43 -4.43
C ASN A 113 -7.49 -19.57 -3.32
N ALA A 114 -8.76 -19.77 -2.96
CA ALA A 114 -9.37 -19.07 -1.83
C ALA A 114 -10.37 -20.00 -1.13
N GLN A 115 -10.06 -20.41 0.08
CA GLN A 115 -10.89 -21.33 0.86
C GLN A 115 -11.03 -20.86 2.30
N VAL A 116 -12.25 -20.87 2.79
CA VAL A 116 -12.55 -20.76 4.23
C VAL A 116 -12.67 -22.17 4.81
N LYS A 117 -11.88 -22.44 5.84
CA LYS A 117 -11.91 -23.72 6.56
C LYS A 117 -11.45 -23.52 8.00
N ASN A 118 -12.16 -24.13 8.95
CA ASN A 118 -11.84 -24.06 10.39
C ASN A 118 -11.69 -22.63 10.93
N GLY A 119 -12.53 -21.70 10.48
CA GLY A 119 -12.48 -20.30 10.92
C GLY A 119 -11.37 -19.47 10.29
N VAL A 120 -10.73 -19.95 9.23
CA VAL A 120 -9.61 -19.23 8.55
C VAL A 120 -9.88 -19.15 7.06
N LEU A 121 -9.75 -17.96 6.49
CA LEU A 121 -9.61 -17.76 5.05
C LEU A 121 -8.16 -18.03 4.65
N THR A 122 -7.92 -18.92 3.72
CA THR A 122 -6.62 -19.20 3.15
C THR A 122 -6.59 -18.78 1.67
N ILE A 123 -5.76 -17.79 1.33
CA ILE A 123 -5.42 -17.47 -0.05
C ILE A 123 -4.17 -18.26 -0.40
N THR A 124 -4.28 -19.15 -1.41
CA THR A 124 -3.20 -20.06 -1.79
C THR A 124 -2.68 -19.70 -3.17
N ALA A 125 -1.40 -19.35 -3.24
CA ALA A 125 -0.69 -19.27 -4.51
C ALA A 125 -0.15 -20.64 -4.90
N ARG A 126 -0.25 -20.97 -6.21
CA ARG A 126 0.14 -22.27 -6.76
C ARG A 126 0.95 -22.10 -8.05
N LYS A 127 1.87 -23.02 -8.31
CA LYS A 127 2.55 -23.13 -9.60
C LYS A 127 1.67 -23.97 -10.53
N GLU A 128 0.86 -23.33 -11.33
CA GLU A 128 -0.01 -23.97 -12.32
C GLU A 128 -0.49 -22.94 -13.34
N GLN A 129 -1.04 -23.42 -14.45
CA GLN A 129 -1.56 -22.60 -15.52
C GLN A 129 -3.04 -22.91 -15.74
N LEU A 130 -3.88 -21.90 -15.73
CA LEU A 130 -5.30 -22.01 -16.06
C LEU A 130 -5.53 -21.61 -17.53
N SER A 131 -4.84 -22.27 -18.45
CA SER A 131 -4.80 -21.92 -19.87
C SER A 131 -6.14 -22.02 -20.59
N ASN A 132 -7.10 -22.73 -20.01
CA ASN A 132 -8.47 -22.85 -20.55
C ASN A 132 -9.40 -21.69 -20.14
N GLU A 133 -8.97 -20.82 -19.24
CA GLU A 133 -9.77 -19.69 -18.82
C GLU A 133 -9.78 -18.59 -19.90
N PRO A 134 -10.95 -17.98 -20.21
CA PRO A 134 -11.08 -17.03 -21.32
C PRO A 134 -10.28 -15.74 -21.13
N ASP A 135 -9.94 -15.40 -19.88
CA ASP A 135 -9.13 -14.25 -19.49
C ASP A 135 -7.69 -14.60 -19.15
N TYR A 136 -7.23 -15.83 -19.46
CA TYR A 136 -5.83 -16.24 -19.27
C TYR A 136 -4.89 -15.39 -20.13
N GLY A 137 -3.86 -14.86 -19.50
CA GLY A 137 -2.86 -13.97 -20.09
C GLY A 137 -1.43 -14.55 -20.12
N GLY A 138 -1.26 -15.89 -19.93
CA GLY A 138 0.04 -16.54 -19.96
C GLY A 138 0.72 -16.73 -18.60
N GLN A 139 0.01 -16.52 -17.50
CA GLN A 139 0.57 -16.64 -16.15
C GLN A 139 0.96 -18.09 -15.82
N ALA A 140 2.09 -18.24 -15.12
CA ALA A 140 2.60 -19.53 -14.66
C ALA A 140 2.19 -19.87 -13.22
N TYR A 141 1.51 -18.96 -12.56
CA TYR A 141 1.07 -19.09 -11.17
C TYR A 141 -0.39 -18.69 -11.06
N THR A 142 -1.09 -19.26 -10.07
CA THR A 142 -2.45 -18.85 -9.70
C THR A 142 -2.46 -18.36 -8.27
N SER A 143 -3.42 -17.49 -7.94
CA SER A 143 -3.66 -16.97 -6.60
C SER A 143 -5.09 -16.43 -6.51
N ALA A 144 -5.41 -15.65 -5.46
CA ALA A 144 -6.67 -14.92 -5.36
C ALA A 144 -6.46 -13.48 -4.87
N ARG A 145 -7.36 -12.60 -5.31
CA ARG A 145 -7.50 -11.22 -4.87
C ARG A 145 -8.97 -10.96 -4.56
N LEU A 146 -9.25 -10.63 -3.30
CA LEU A 146 -10.58 -10.43 -2.76
C LEU A 146 -10.80 -8.96 -2.44
N LEU A 147 -11.94 -8.42 -2.85
CA LEU A 147 -12.30 -7.02 -2.65
C LEU A 147 -13.63 -6.91 -1.91
N THR A 148 -13.76 -5.88 -1.07
CA THR A 148 -15.08 -5.44 -0.59
C THR A 148 -15.74 -4.43 -1.53
N ARG A 149 -15.15 -4.10 -2.69
CA ARG A 149 -15.70 -3.18 -3.70
C ARG A 149 -17.09 -3.62 -4.14
N GLY A 150 -18.05 -2.67 -4.16
CA GLY A 150 -19.44 -2.95 -4.51
C GLY A 150 -20.24 -3.72 -3.44
N LYS A 151 -19.62 -4.06 -2.31
CA LYS A 151 -20.26 -4.67 -1.14
C LYS A 151 -20.31 -3.68 0.02
N VAL A 152 -19.15 -3.19 0.44
CA VAL A 152 -18.99 -2.19 1.49
C VAL A 152 -17.71 -1.38 1.27
N SER A 153 -17.74 -0.14 1.66
CA SER A 153 -16.59 0.76 1.77
C SER A 153 -16.77 1.65 2.99
N TRP A 154 -15.67 2.18 3.51
CA TRP A 154 -15.67 2.99 4.73
C TRP A 154 -14.95 4.30 4.48
N THR A 155 -15.45 5.37 5.09
CA THR A 155 -14.70 6.60 5.33
C THR A 155 -14.39 6.62 6.80
N TYR A 156 -13.09 6.58 7.13
CA TYR A 156 -12.57 6.42 8.47
C TYR A 156 -12.88 5.07 9.11
N GLY A 157 -12.15 4.73 10.15
CA GLY A 157 -12.34 3.51 10.90
C GLY A 157 -11.06 3.02 11.59
N TYR A 158 -11.26 2.11 12.52
CA TYR A 158 -10.21 1.24 13.04
C TYR A 158 -10.40 -0.14 12.43
N PHE A 159 -9.43 -0.55 11.63
CA PHE A 159 -9.41 -1.86 10.99
C PHE A 159 -8.47 -2.75 11.76
N GLU A 160 -8.89 -3.97 12.03
CA GLU A 160 -8.09 -4.99 12.67
C GLU A 160 -8.19 -6.28 11.87
N ILE A 161 -7.07 -6.72 11.35
CA ILE A 161 -6.98 -7.93 10.54
C ILE A 161 -5.94 -8.84 11.18
N ARG A 162 -6.36 -10.06 11.56
CA ARG A 162 -5.45 -11.05 12.12
C ARG A 162 -5.05 -12.04 11.03
N ALA A 163 -3.75 -12.10 10.76
CA ALA A 163 -3.24 -12.90 9.65
C ALA A 163 -1.86 -13.48 9.93
N LYS A 164 -1.55 -14.61 9.25
CA LYS A 164 -0.23 -15.24 9.17
C LYS A 164 0.26 -15.18 7.72
N LEU A 165 1.47 -14.68 7.51
CA LEU A 165 1.96 -14.34 6.19
C LEU A 165 2.74 -15.50 5.54
N PRO A 166 2.67 -15.65 4.20
CA PRO A 166 3.59 -16.52 3.49
C PRO A 166 4.99 -15.94 3.48
N CYS A 167 5.99 -16.79 3.60
CA CYS A 167 7.39 -16.46 3.38
C CYS A 167 7.95 -17.23 2.20
N GLY A 168 9.08 -16.75 1.68
CA GLY A 168 9.76 -17.34 0.54
C GLY A 168 9.90 -16.36 -0.61
N LEU A 169 10.98 -16.50 -1.34
CA LEU A 169 11.34 -15.61 -2.45
C LEU A 169 10.24 -15.58 -3.52
N GLY A 170 9.67 -14.45 -3.77
CA GLY A 170 8.62 -14.23 -4.75
C GLY A 170 7.21 -14.08 -4.18
N THR A 171 6.95 -14.32 -2.88
CA THR A 171 5.65 -14.03 -2.27
C THR A 171 5.52 -12.53 -1.94
N TRP A 172 4.31 -11.99 -2.17
CA TRP A 172 3.96 -10.60 -1.86
C TRP A 172 2.49 -10.53 -1.43
N PRO A 173 2.17 -10.93 -0.19
CA PRO A 173 0.84 -10.72 0.39
C PRO A 173 0.62 -9.26 0.72
N ALA A 174 -0.64 -8.80 0.60
CA ALA A 174 -1.04 -7.45 0.98
C ALA A 174 -2.44 -7.41 1.61
N ILE A 175 -2.59 -6.52 2.59
CA ILE A 175 -3.83 -6.04 3.19
C ILE A 175 -3.85 -4.54 2.97
N TRP A 176 -4.76 -4.04 2.16
CA TRP A 176 -4.71 -2.65 1.71
C TRP A 176 -6.08 -2.12 1.28
N THR A 177 -6.18 -0.84 1.00
CA THR A 177 -7.42 -0.20 0.56
C THR A 177 -7.19 0.68 -0.67
N LEU A 178 -8.24 0.84 -1.47
CA LEU A 178 -8.28 1.82 -2.57
C LEU A 178 -9.52 2.69 -2.49
N GLY A 179 -9.40 3.92 -2.98
CA GLY A 179 -10.51 4.83 -3.12
C GLY A 179 -11.63 4.30 -4.00
N SER A 180 -12.87 4.46 -3.57
CA SER A 180 -14.05 3.88 -4.23
C SER A 180 -14.36 4.47 -5.60
N LYS A 181 -13.78 5.62 -5.97
CA LYS A 181 -13.93 6.21 -7.31
C LYS A 181 -13.06 5.52 -8.37
N GLY A 182 -12.01 4.82 -7.94
CA GLY A 182 -11.20 3.95 -8.78
C GLY A 182 -10.15 4.64 -9.64
N VAL A 183 -9.73 5.85 -9.30
CA VAL A 183 -8.66 6.60 -10.01
C VAL A 183 -7.40 6.63 -9.16
N TRP A 184 -6.47 5.75 -9.44
CA TRP A 184 -5.17 5.72 -8.78
C TRP A 184 -4.18 6.68 -9.47
N PRO A 185 -3.35 7.45 -8.72
CA PRO A 185 -3.28 7.54 -7.26
C PRO A 185 -4.19 8.63 -6.66
N ASP A 186 -5.06 9.25 -7.46
CA ASP A 186 -5.83 10.45 -7.08
C ASP A 186 -6.80 10.17 -5.91
N ASP A 187 -7.43 9.00 -5.90
CA ASP A 187 -8.43 8.62 -4.89
C ASP A 187 -7.80 7.98 -3.63
N GLY A 188 -6.47 7.89 -3.58
CA GLY A 188 -5.72 7.40 -2.44
C GLY A 188 -5.66 5.88 -2.31
N GLU A 189 -4.59 5.43 -1.63
CA GLU A 189 -4.30 4.05 -1.27
C GLU A 189 -3.73 4.01 0.13
N ILE A 190 -4.14 3.05 0.95
CA ILE A 190 -3.57 2.80 2.28
C ILE A 190 -3.17 1.33 2.35
N ASP A 191 -1.86 1.08 2.46
CA ASP A 191 -1.32 -0.26 2.63
C ASP A 191 -1.15 -0.54 4.11
N ILE A 192 -2.11 -1.29 4.68
CA ILE A 192 -2.12 -1.65 6.09
C ILE A 192 -0.99 -2.63 6.39
N MET A 193 -0.74 -3.55 5.47
CA MET A 193 0.33 -4.53 5.54
C MET A 193 0.76 -4.91 4.13
N GLU A 194 2.03 -4.77 3.83
CA GLU A 194 2.69 -5.46 2.74
C GLU A 194 3.89 -6.24 3.29
N HIS A 195 4.09 -7.44 2.80
CA HIS A 195 5.24 -8.26 3.14
C HIS A 195 5.87 -8.84 1.88
N VAL A 196 7.18 -8.80 1.82
CA VAL A 196 7.94 -9.38 0.70
C VAL A 196 8.73 -10.56 1.22
N GLY A 197 8.36 -11.75 0.78
CA GLY A 197 8.87 -13.00 1.35
C GLY A 197 10.39 -13.18 1.33
N LYS A 198 11.12 -12.46 0.45
CA LYS A 198 12.59 -12.42 0.47
C LYS A 198 13.17 -11.72 1.72
N ASN A 199 12.38 -10.87 2.37
CA ASN A 199 12.76 -10.10 3.55
C ASN A 199 11.90 -10.53 4.74
N LYS A 200 12.09 -11.79 5.20
CA LYS A 200 11.28 -12.41 6.25
C LYS A 200 11.06 -11.47 7.44
N GLY A 201 9.78 -11.27 7.78
CA GLY A 201 9.36 -10.45 8.92
C GLY A 201 9.40 -8.94 8.71
N LYS A 202 9.84 -8.44 7.56
CA LYS A 202 9.81 -7.01 7.24
C LYS A 202 8.42 -6.61 6.73
N ILE A 203 7.71 -5.84 7.52
CA ILE A 203 6.36 -5.36 7.23
C ILE A 203 6.43 -3.90 6.79
N LEU A 204 5.76 -3.58 5.69
CA LEU A 204 5.64 -2.23 5.16
C LEU A 204 4.22 -1.71 5.40
N GLY A 205 4.11 -0.42 5.68
CA GLY A 205 2.85 0.32 5.67
C GLY A 205 3.03 1.62 4.90
N SER A 206 2.03 1.97 4.10
CA SER A 206 2.12 3.11 3.19
C SER A 206 0.80 3.88 3.10
N ALA A 207 0.89 5.13 2.66
CA ALA A 207 -0.25 5.90 2.19
C ALA A 207 0.14 6.67 0.94
N TYR A 208 -0.55 6.39 -0.17
CA TYR A 208 -0.29 7.00 -1.47
C TYR A 208 -1.43 7.92 -1.89
N THR A 209 -1.05 9.03 -2.52
CA THR A 209 -1.96 10.04 -3.05
C THR A 209 -1.40 10.57 -4.39
N ALA A 210 -2.15 11.39 -5.09
CA ALA A 210 -1.63 12.04 -6.31
C ALA A 210 -0.34 12.83 -6.07
N PHE A 211 -0.16 13.39 -4.86
CA PHE A 211 1.03 14.15 -4.51
C PHE A 211 2.13 13.28 -3.90
N TYR A 212 1.77 12.27 -3.09
CA TYR A 212 2.71 11.37 -2.42
C TYR A 212 2.57 9.97 -3.02
N ASN A 213 3.46 9.62 -3.94
CA ASN A 213 3.45 8.29 -4.57
C ASN A 213 4.85 7.87 -5.02
N TRP A 214 5.06 6.57 -5.19
CA TRP A 214 6.36 6.01 -5.57
C TRP A 214 6.81 6.41 -7.00
N PRO A 215 5.94 6.52 -8.03
CA PRO A 215 6.37 6.97 -9.36
C PRO A 215 6.97 8.37 -9.36
N SER A 216 6.51 9.23 -8.44
CA SER A 216 7.02 10.61 -8.28
C SER A 216 8.22 10.70 -7.33
N GLY A 217 8.64 9.58 -6.71
CA GLY A 217 9.71 9.58 -5.70
C GLY A 217 9.34 10.25 -4.38
N THR A 218 8.05 10.50 -4.16
CA THR A 218 7.51 11.17 -2.96
C THR A 218 6.73 10.19 -2.07
N GLY A 219 6.85 8.89 -2.32
CA GLY A 219 6.13 7.85 -1.59
C GLY A 219 6.31 7.94 -0.08
N ASN A 220 5.22 7.71 0.64
CA ASN A 220 5.18 7.73 2.09
C ASN A 220 5.01 6.31 2.61
N THR A 221 6.14 5.65 2.89
CA THR A 221 6.23 4.27 3.37
C THR A 221 7.12 4.20 4.59
N LYS A 222 6.75 3.39 5.58
CA LYS A 222 7.58 3.01 6.73
C LYS A 222 7.58 1.50 6.88
N GLU A 223 8.54 1.01 7.64
CA GLU A 223 8.71 -0.42 7.88
C GLU A 223 8.87 -0.73 9.37
N THR A 224 8.49 -1.94 9.73
CA THR A 224 8.76 -2.54 11.04
C THR A 224 9.19 -4.00 10.84
N VAL A 225 9.68 -4.63 11.90
CA VAL A 225 10.10 -6.04 11.87
C VAL A 225 9.25 -6.85 12.84
N VAL A 226 8.61 -7.88 12.32
CA VAL A 226 7.88 -8.92 13.06
C VAL A 226 8.52 -10.25 12.70
N SER A 227 9.46 -10.71 13.52
CA SER A 227 10.38 -11.81 13.17
C SER A 227 9.70 -13.14 12.88
N ASP A 228 8.54 -13.38 13.49
CA ASP A 228 7.73 -14.60 13.38
C ASP A 228 6.43 -14.41 12.57
N ALA A 229 6.33 -13.34 11.76
CA ALA A 229 5.15 -13.06 10.92
C ALA A 229 4.75 -14.21 9.99
N CYS A 230 5.69 -15.10 9.66
CA CYS A 230 5.45 -16.28 8.82
C CYS A 230 5.08 -17.54 9.63
N ASP A 231 5.33 -17.51 10.93
CA ASP A 231 5.19 -18.68 11.80
C ASP A 231 3.95 -18.56 12.72
N SER A 232 3.53 -17.29 13.00
CA SER A 232 2.45 -16.95 13.92
C SER A 232 1.45 -15.98 13.30
N PHE A 233 0.23 -15.97 13.85
CA PHE A 233 -0.77 -14.94 13.51
C PHE A 233 -0.47 -13.67 14.29
N HIS A 234 -0.45 -12.54 13.58
CA HIS A 234 -0.33 -11.20 14.11
C HIS A 234 -1.53 -10.35 13.74
N THR A 235 -1.78 -9.28 14.49
CA THR A 235 -2.84 -8.32 14.20
C THR A 235 -2.26 -7.14 13.47
N TYR A 236 -2.73 -6.89 12.26
CA TYR A 236 -2.39 -5.72 11.44
C TYR A 236 -3.49 -4.69 11.58
N GLN A 237 -3.14 -3.46 11.94
CA GLN A 237 -4.11 -2.45 12.32
C GLN A 237 -3.94 -1.16 11.53
N LEU A 238 -5.09 -0.59 11.17
CA LEU A 238 -5.22 0.75 10.65
C LEU A 238 -6.11 1.56 11.59
N PHE A 239 -5.60 2.66 12.09
CA PHE A 239 -6.41 3.76 12.62
C PHE A 239 -6.48 4.85 11.57
N TRP A 240 -7.69 5.25 11.20
CA TRP A 240 -7.91 6.25 10.18
C TRP A 240 -9.06 7.15 10.56
N ASP A 241 -8.77 8.44 10.70
CA ASP A 241 -9.75 9.49 10.95
C ASP A 241 -9.50 10.73 10.06
N GLN A 242 -10.19 11.82 10.32
CA GLN A 242 -10.04 13.06 9.56
C GLN A 242 -8.68 13.75 9.76
N GLU A 243 -7.92 13.37 10.80
CA GLU A 243 -6.67 14.01 11.19
C GLU A 243 -5.46 13.22 10.72
N GLN A 244 -5.57 11.88 10.68
CA GLN A 244 -4.41 11.03 10.45
C GLN A 244 -4.77 9.61 9.99
N ILE A 245 -3.78 8.97 9.39
CA ILE A 245 -3.68 7.54 9.17
C ILE A 245 -2.54 7.03 10.04
N ALA A 246 -2.78 6.02 10.87
CA ALA A 246 -1.72 5.34 11.61
C ALA A 246 -1.82 3.83 11.40
N ILE A 247 -0.69 3.18 11.11
CA ILE A 247 -0.61 1.74 10.83
C ILE A 247 0.26 1.09 11.88
N GLY A 248 -0.18 -0.06 12.39
CA GLY A 248 0.51 -0.80 13.43
C GLY A 248 0.43 -2.31 13.26
N VAL A 249 1.25 -3.01 14.05
CA VAL A 249 1.19 -4.45 14.24
C VAL A 249 1.16 -4.72 15.74
N ASP A 250 0.27 -5.61 16.19
CA ASP A 250 0.11 -6.00 17.59
C ASP A 250 0.02 -4.80 18.55
N ASN A 251 -0.81 -3.83 18.17
CA ASN A 251 -1.04 -2.58 18.90
C ASN A 251 0.19 -1.65 19.01
N LYS A 252 1.18 -1.81 18.15
CA LYS A 252 2.35 -0.93 18.09
C LYS A 252 2.35 -0.20 16.74
N TYR A 253 2.01 1.08 16.75
CA TYR A 253 2.04 1.91 15.56
C TYR A 253 3.47 2.23 15.15
N TYR A 254 3.78 2.06 13.86
CA TYR A 254 5.10 2.36 13.27
C TYR A 254 5.02 3.35 12.11
N PHE A 255 3.82 3.60 11.58
CA PHE A 255 3.56 4.55 10.51
C PHE A 255 2.53 5.59 10.96
N GLN A 256 2.73 6.84 10.56
CA GLN A 256 1.76 7.93 10.72
C GLN A 256 1.82 8.83 9.50
N PHE A 257 0.66 9.12 8.92
CA PHE A 257 0.48 10.13 7.90
C PHE A 257 -0.59 11.13 8.35
N VAL A 258 -0.17 12.36 8.57
CA VAL A 258 -1.02 13.43 9.11
C VAL A 258 -1.65 14.21 7.97
N ASN A 259 -2.93 14.52 8.10
CA ASN A 259 -3.65 15.37 7.17
C ASN A 259 -2.99 16.76 7.14
N PRO A 260 -2.44 17.21 6.00
CA PRO A 260 -1.78 18.51 5.92
C PRO A 260 -2.73 19.70 6.01
N LYS A 261 -4.06 19.47 6.12
CA LYS A 261 -5.11 20.49 6.27
C LYS A 261 -5.09 21.60 5.20
N THR A 262 -4.60 21.26 4.01
CA THR A 262 -4.51 22.25 2.91
C THR A 262 -5.79 22.36 2.10
N GLY A 263 -6.75 21.45 2.27
CA GLY A 263 -7.93 21.32 1.42
C GLY A 263 -7.62 20.79 0.00
N ASP A 264 -6.37 20.43 -0.26
CA ASP A 264 -5.93 19.88 -1.54
C ASP A 264 -6.17 18.36 -1.57
N TYR A 265 -7.15 17.95 -2.37
CA TYR A 265 -7.51 16.54 -2.58
C TYR A 265 -6.32 15.69 -3.04
N LYS A 266 -5.41 16.23 -3.81
CA LYS A 266 -4.20 15.53 -4.27
C LYS A 266 -3.24 15.15 -3.14
N LYS A 267 -3.35 15.83 -2.00
CA LYS A 267 -2.53 15.56 -0.81
C LYS A 267 -3.27 14.73 0.24
N TRP A 268 -4.61 14.84 0.29
CA TRP A 268 -5.44 14.14 1.26
C TRP A 268 -6.79 13.74 0.66
N PRO A 269 -6.88 12.62 -0.10
CA PRO A 269 -8.13 12.07 -0.60
C PRO A 269 -8.86 11.17 0.42
N PHE A 270 -8.32 11.02 1.62
CA PHE A 270 -8.77 10.06 2.64
C PHE A 270 -9.98 10.53 3.46
N ASP A 271 -10.71 11.53 2.98
CA ASP A 271 -12.05 11.90 3.41
C ASP A 271 -13.14 11.28 2.52
N GLN A 272 -12.74 10.37 1.64
CA GLN A 272 -13.61 9.63 0.72
C GLN A 272 -13.61 8.13 1.06
N PRO A 273 -14.68 7.41 0.67
CA PRO A 273 -14.79 5.98 0.95
C PRO A 273 -13.67 5.16 0.29
N GLN A 274 -13.15 4.19 1.04
CA GLN A 274 -12.18 3.20 0.58
C GLN A 274 -12.75 1.78 0.74
N TYR A 275 -12.44 0.89 -0.19
CA TYR A 275 -12.74 -0.54 -0.08
C TYR A 275 -11.47 -1.34 0.26
N LEU A 276 -11.63 -2.44 0.99
CA LEU A 276 -10.54 -3.29 1.43
C LEU A 276 -10.19 -4.33 0.37
N ILE A 277 -8.91 -4.67 0.29
CA ILE A 277 -8.33 -5.67 -0.61
C ILE A 277 -7.45 -6.62 0.19
N LEU A 278 -7.59 -7.92 -0.07
CA LEU A 278 -6.74 -8.99 0.42
C LEU A 278 -6.21 -9.77 -0.78
N ASN A 279 -4.90 -9.88 -0.94
CA ASN A 279 -4.32 -10.66 -2.03
C ASN A 279 -2.97 -11.27 -1.69
N LEU A 280 -2.59 -12.28 -2.46
CA LEU A 280 -1.24 -12.82 -2.49
C LEU A 280 -0.70 -12.70 -3.92
N ALA A 281 0.12 -11.70 -4.18
CA ALA A 281 0.84 -11.56 -5.44
C ALA A 281 2.09 -12.44 -5.48
N ILE A 282 2.52 -12.78 -6.69
CA ILE A 282 3.72 -13.58 -6.95
C ILE A 282 4.66 -12.83 -7.89
N GLY A 283 5.91 -12.69 -7.49
CA GLY A 283 6.93 -11.97 -8.26
C GLY A 283 6.64 -10.46 -8.28
N GLY A 284 6.75 -9.88 -9.47
CA GLY A 284 6.55 -8.44 -9.66
C GLY A 284 7.73 -7.59 -9.19
N ASP A 285 7.54 -6.28 -9.21
CA ASP A 285 8.61 -5.30 -8.92
C ASP A 285 9.09 -5.41 -7.46
N LEU A 286 8.18 -5.68 -6.53
CA LEU A 286 8.49 -5.80 -5.12
C LEU A 286 8.81 -7.24 -4.71
N GLY A 287 8.03 -8.23 -5.17
CA GLY A 287 8.25 -9.65 -4.88
C GLY A 287 9.54 -10.20 -5.51
N GLY A 288 9.89 -9.72 -6.70
CA GLY A 288 11.14 -10.04 -7.40
C GLY A 288 11.18 -11.44 -8.02
N ALA A 289 12.34 -12.10 -7.94
CA ALA A 289 12.48 -13.47 -8.41
C ALA A 289 11.58 -14.42 -7.62
N VAL A 290 11.17 -15.51 -8.25
CA VAL A 290 10.30 -16.53 -7.63
C VAL A 290 11.07 -17.81 -7.45
N ASP A 291 11.15 -18.29 -6.22
CA ASP A 291 11.60 -19.63 -5.88
C ASP A 291 10.42 -20.60 -6.01
N GLU A 292 10.46 -21.46 -7.00
CA GLU A 292 9.35 -22.38 -7.28
C GLU A 292 9.15 -23.46 -6.22
N SER A 293 10.10 -23.65 -5.31
CA SER A 293 9.99 -24.58 -4.19
C SER A 293 9.04 -24.13 -3.09
N ILE A 294 8.62 -22.85 -3.10
CA ILE A 294 7.71 -22.29 -2.10
C ILE A 294 6.25 -22.72 -2.28
N PHE A 295 5.91 -23.27 -3.45
CA PHE A 295 4.50 -23.60 -3.74
C PHE A 295 4.07 -24.97 -3.19
N PRO A 296 2.82 -25.06 -2.67
CA PRO A 296 1.87 -23.98 -2.52
C PRO A 296 2.24 -23.01 -1.37
N SER A 297 2.08 -21.70 -1.60
CA SER A 297 2.26 -20.67 -0.58
C SER A 297 0.90 -20.18 -0.09
N GLN A 298 0.77 -19.97 1.23
CA GLN A 298 -0.52 -19.69 1.87
C GLN A 298 -0.46 -18.39 2.67
N PHE A 299 -1.42 -17.51 2.42
CA PHE A 299 -1.75 -16.36 3.21
C PHE A 299 -3.01 -16.67 4.01
N GLU A 300 -2.89 -16.78 5.33
CA GLU A 300 -3.97 -17.20 6.22
C GLU A 300 -4.51 -16.00 6.99
N ILE A 301 -5.84 -15.79 6.94
CA ILE A 301 -6.54 -14.68 7.59
C ILE A 301 -7.60 -15.25 8.53
N ASP A 302 -7.45 -14.97 9.83
CA ASP A 302 -8.32 -15.44 10.89
C ASP A 302 -9.60 -14.62 10.96
N TYR A 303 -9.47 -13.28 10.93
CA TYR A 303 -10.60 -12.37 10.86
C TYR A 303 -10.26 -11.03 10.24
N VAL A 304 -11.31 -10.34 9.82
CA VAL A 304 -11.29 -8.91 9.45
C VAL A 304 -12.39 -8.20 10.21
N ARG A 305 -12.05 -7.17 10.97
CA ARG A 305 -12.97 -6.38 11.78
C ARG A 305 -12.80 -4.89 11.52
N VAL A 306 -13.91 -4.18 11.39
CA VAL A 306 -13.93 -2.73 11.19
C VAL A 306 -14.80 -2.08 12.25
N TYR A 307 -14.23 -1.09 12.93
CA TYR A 307 -14.90 -0.32 13.99
C TYR A 307 -15.01 1.14 13.57
N GLN A 308 -16.11 1.76 13.90
CA GLN A 308 -16.35 3.21 13.68
C GLN A 308 -16.93 3.86 14.93
N LYS A 309 -16.82 5.19 14.98
CA LYS A 309 -17.30 6.01 16.10
C LYS A 309 -18.82 6.06 16.15
#